data_45cf01888e2e64e9c6347b660a914422
#
_entry.id   45cf01888e2e64e9c6347b660a914422
#
_cell.length_a   1.000
_cell.length_b   1.000
_cell.length_c   1.000
_cell.angle_alpha   90.00
_cell.angle_beta   90.00
_cell.angle_gamma   90.00
#
_symmetry.space_group_name_H-M   'P 1'
#
loop_
_entity.id
_entity.type
_entity.pdbx_description
1 polymer ?
#
loop_
_entity_poly.entity_id
_entity_poly.type
_entity_poly.pdbx_seq_one_letter_code
_entity_poly.pdbx_strand_id
1 'polypeptide(L)'
;MNEIDARSLQEKLKEPGPPLILDVRNPPELAAEGRIEGSVTIPLNELPARLGEVPEGREIVAVCKAGMRSFNAAAWLRQMGRNAVSLRGGLDQWKALGLPVAR
;
A
#
# COMPACT_ATOMS: atom_id res chain seq x y z
N MET A 1 11.43 -8.15 -7.63
CA MET A 1 11.47 -7.65 -6.26
C MET A 1 10.04 -7.50 -5.74
N ASN A 2 9.80 -7.94 -4.52
CA ASN A 2 8.44 -8.03 -3.99
C ASN A 2 8.11 -6.97 -2.95
N GLU A 3 9.09 -6.16 -2.58
CA GLU A 3 8.93 -5.09 -1.59
C GLU A 3 9.63 -3.82 -2.04
N ILE A 4 9.16 -2.70 -1.51
CA ILE A 4 9.81 -1.40 -1.68
C ILE A 4 9.98 -0.78 -0.30
N ASP A 5 11.09 -0.10 -0.03
CA ASP A 5 11.27 0.57 1.24
C ASP A 5 10.61 1.95 1.23
N ALA A 6 10.44 2.53 2.43
CA ALA A 6 9.70 3.77 2.59
C ALA A 6 10.33 4.95 1.84
N ARG A 7 11.66 5.06 1.86
CA ARG A 7 12.31 6.18 1.17
C ARG A 7 12.21 6.07 -0.34
N SER A 8 12.33 4.86 -0.87
CA SER A 8 12.15 4.63 -2.31
C SER A 8 10.73 4.95 -2.74
N LEU A 9 9.74 4.58 -1.92
CA LEU A 9 8.35 4.94 -2.21
C LEU A 9 8.17 6.45 -2.20
N GLN A 10 8.72 7.14 -1.20
CA GLN A 10 8.61 8.59 -1.13
C GLN A 10 9.13 9.24 -2.40
N GLU A 11 10.28 8.77 -2.91
CA GLU A 11 10.85 9.30 -4.14
C GLU A 11 9.94 9.05 -5.34
N LYS A 12 9.37 7.84 -5.43
CA LYS A 12 8.45 7.51 -6.54
C LYS A 12 7.19 8.37 -6.51
N LEU A 13 6.71 8.75 -5.33
CA LEU A 13 5.52 9.57 -5.22
C LEU A 13 5.72 10.99 -5.75
N LYS A 14 6.97 11.44 -5.88
CA LYS A 14 7.29 12.76 -6.42
C LYS A 14 7.42 12.75 -7.94
N GLU A 15 7.50 11.58 -8.56
CA GLU A 15 7.71 11.45 -9.99
C GLU A 15 6.39 11.47 -10.75
N PRO A 16 6.39 11.84 -12.05
CA PRO A 16 5.18 11.71 -12.87
C PRO A 16 4.74 10.24 -12.93
N GLY A 17 3.42 10.01 -12.88
CA GLY A 17 2.89 8.65 -12.92
C GLY A 17 3.21 7.85 -11.67
N PRO A 18 2.95 8.39 -10.48
CA PRO A 18 3.29 7.69 -9.25
C PRO A 18 2.48 6.39 -9.09
N PRO A 19 2.98 5.44 -8.28
CA PRO A 19 2.22 4.22 -8.03
C PRO A 19 0.94 4.51 -7.26
N LEU A 20 -0.04 3.61 -7.39
CA LEU A 20 -1.22 3.63 -6.55
C LEU A 20 -0.86 3.02 -5.20
N ILE A 21 -1.13 3.73 -4.11
CA ILE A 21 -0.95 3.18 -2.77
C ILE A 21 -2.26 2.53 -2.35
N LEU A 22 -2.21 1.24 -2.10
CA LEU A 22 -3.37 0.45 -1.69
C LEU A 22 -3.22 0.04 -0.24
N ASP A 23 -4.00 0.68 0.64
CA ASP A 23 -3.99 0.38 2.06
C ASP A 23 -4.96 -0.76 2.34
N VAL A 24 -4.45 -1.86 2.87
CA VAL A 24 -5.26 -3.07 3.10
C VAL A 24 -5.66 -3.23 4.58
N ARG A 25 -5.50 -2.17 5.38
CA ARG A 25 -5.92 -2.17 6.78
C ARG A 25 -7.42 -1.96 6.90
N ASN A 26 -7.93 -2.19 8.11
CA ASN A 26 -9.35 -1.96 8.39
C ASN A 26 -9.59 -0.48 8.74
N PRO A 27 -10.80 0.06 8.48
CA PRO A 27 -11.10 1.47 8.75
C PRO A 27 -10.75 1.97 10.16
N PRO A 28 -10.97 1.23 11.24
CA PRO A 28 -10.59 1.71 12.57
C PRO A 28 -9.09 1.99 12.70
N GLU A 29 -8.24 1.24 12.00
CA GLU A 29 -6.79 1.47 12.04
C GLU A 29 -6.43 2.79 11.37
N LEU A 30 -7.11 3.15 10.29
CA LEU A 30 -6.86 4.42 9.60
C LEU A 30 -7.27 5.60 10.49
N ALA A 31 -8.40 5.47 11.17
CA ALA A 31 -8.88 6.53 12.07
C ALA A 31 -7.92 6.74 13.23
N ALA A 32 -7.33 5.66 13.77
CA ALA A 32 -6.44 5.73 14.91
C ALA A 32 -5.03 6.21 14.54
N GLU A 33 -4.50 5.79 13.39
CA GLU A 33 -3.08 5.96 13.07
C GLU A 33 -2.80 6.82 11.85
N GLY A 34 -3.83 7.25 11.14
CA GLY A 34 -3.65 7.99 9.89
C GLY A 34 -3.27 7.07 8.74
N ARG A 35 -2.97 7.67 7.59
CA ARG A 35 -2.64 6.93 6.37
C ARG A 35 -1.72 7.76 5.49
N ILE A 36 -1.13 7.14 4.48
CA ILE A 36 -0.35 7.86 3.48
C ILE A 36 -1.33 8.63 2.61
N GLU A 37 -1.07 9.92 2.40
CA GLU A 37 -1.95 10.78 1.62
C GLU A 37 -2.11 10.24 0.20
N GLY A 38 -3.35 10.25 -0.29
CA GLY A 38 -3.67 9.75 -1.62
C GLY A 38 -3.88 8.25 -1.71
N SER A 39 -3.74 7.52 -0.61
CA SER A 39 -3.95 6.08 -0.61
C SER A 39 -5.44 5.74 -0.77
N VAL A 40 -5.69 4.61 -1.42
CA VAL A 40 -7.02 4.02 -1.56
C VAL A 40 -7.11 2.86 -0.58
N THR A 41 -8.20 2.76 0.17
CA THR A 41 -8.37 1.71 1.18
C THR A 41 -9.29 0.62 0.67
N ILE A 42 -8.78 -0.62 0.64
CA ILE A 42 -9.58 -1.82 0.44
C ILE A 42 -9.10 -2.82 1.49
N PRO A 43 -9.89 -3.08 2.53
CA PRO A 43 -9.48 -4.04 3.57
C PRO A 43 -9.11 -5.39 2.97
N LEU A 44 -8.11 -6.05 3.55
CA LEU A 44 -7.59 -7.29 2.99
C LEU A 44 -8.67 -8.33 2.74
N ASN A 45 -9.63 -8.47 3.67
CA ASN A 45 -10.70 -9.45 3.55
C ASN A 45 -11.72 -9.11 2.45
N GLU A 46 -11.74 -7.85 1.97
CA GLU A 46 -12.63 -7.44 0.89
C GLU A 46 -11.93 -7.44 -0.46
N LEU A 47 -10.62 -7.58 -0.48
CA LEU A 47 -9.85 -7.43 -1.69
C LEU A 47 -10.27 -8.39 -2.82
N PRO A 48 -10.53 -9.68 -2.55
CA PRO A 48 -10.97 -10.56 -3.64
C PRO A 48 -12.27 -10.11 -4.30
N ALA A 49 -13.23 -9.64 -3.52
CA ALA A 49 -14.51 -9.18 -4.06
C ALA A 49 -14.40 -7.85 -4.79
N ARG A 50 -13.34 -7.08 -4.52
CA ARG A 50 -13.16 -5.75 -5.05
C ARG A 50 -11.96 -5.64 -5.99
N LEU A 51 -11.47 -6.77 -6.49
CA LEU A 51 -10.30 -6.79 -7.37
C LEU A 51 -10.46 -5.85 -8.58
N GLY A 52 -11.69 -5.71 -9.08
CA GLY A 52 -11.96 -4.81 -10.22
C GLY A 52 -11.64 -3.34 -9.94
N GLU A 53 -11.49 -2.95 -8.67
CA GLU A 53 -11.13 -1.58 -8.30
C GLU A 53 -9.62 -1.37 -8.33
N VAL A 54 -8.82 -2.44 -8.49
CA VAL A 54 -7.36 -2.34 -8.53
C VAL A 54 -6.95 -2.35 -10.01
N PRO A 55 -6.34 -1.27 -10.50
CA PRO A 55 -6.04 -1.16 -11.93
C PRO A 55 -4.97 -2.14 -12.39
N GLU A 56 -5.11 -2.56 -13.65
CA GLU A 56 -4.06 -3.28 -14.35
C GLU A 56 -3.13 -2.25 -15.01
N GLY A 57 -1.88 -2.64 -15.23
CA GLY A 57 -0.93 -1.79 -15.95
C GLY A 57 -0.39 -0.60 -15.16
N ARG A 58 -0.76 -0.47 -13.90
CA ARG A 58 -0.24 0.56 -13.02
C ARG A 58 0.48 -0.09 -11.85
N GLU A 59 1.60 0.48 -11.42
CA GLU A 59 2.30 -0.03 -10.25
C GLU A 59 1.44 0.17 -9.00
N ILE A 60 1.32 -0.88 -8.18
CA ILE A 60 0.55 -0.87 -6.94
C ILE A 60 1.52 -1.10 -5.78
N VAL A 61 1.44 -0.26 -4.75
CA VAL A 61 2.18 -0.49 -3.52
C VAL A 61 1.17 -0.77 -2.41
N ALA A 62 1.13 -2.00 -1.95
CA ALA A 62 0.23 -2.40 -0.87
C ALA A 62 0.84 -2.01 0.48
N VAL A 63 0.03 -1.49 1.38
CA VAL A 63 0.47 -0.97 2.68
C VAL A 63 -0.40 -1.56 3.79
N CYS A 64 0.24 -1.97 4.89
CA CYS A 64 -0.46 -2.27 6.13
C CYS A 64 0.34 -1.67 7.29
N LYS A 65 0.06 -2.08 8.52
CA LYS A 65 0.74 -1.51 9.68
C LYS A 65 2.23 -1.88 9.72
N ALA A 66 2.56 -3.16 9.65
CA ALA A 66 3.94 -3.65 9.82
C ALA A 66 4.51 -4.36 8.59
N GLY A 67 3.72 -4.56 7.55
CA GLY A 67 4.19 -5.14 6.29
C GLY A 67 3.76 -6.57 6.00
N MET A 68 3.17 -7.28 6.96
CA MET A 68 2.82 -8.70 6.77
C MET A 68 1.56 -8.86 5.89
N ARG A 69 0.48 -8.17 6.24
CA ARG A 69 -0.76 -8.26 5.47
C ARG A 69 -0.57 -7.76 4.05
N SER A 70 0.17 -6.68 3.89
CA SER A 70 0.43 -6.09 2.57
C SER A 70 1.35 -6.97 1.74
N PHE A 71 2.28 -7.68 2.37
CA PHE A 71 3.13 -8.63 1.64
C PHE A 71 2.27 -9.73 1.02
N ASN A 72 1.34 -10.29 1.79
CA ASN A 72 0.43 -11.31 1.30
C ASN A 72 -0.54 -10.76 0.25
N ALA A 73 -1.05 -9.54 0.45
CA ALA A 73 -1.93 -8.89 -0.51
C ALA A 73 -1.22 -8.68 -1.85
N ALA A 74 0.02 -8.19 -1.82
CA ALA A 74 0.79 -7.95 -3.04
C ALA A 74 1.07 -9.26 -3.78
N ALA A 75 1.39 -10.34 -3.05
CA ALA A 75 1.63 -11.64 -3.67
C ALA A 75 0.38 -12.12 -4.40
N TRP A 76 -0.79 -12.00 -3.76
CA TRP A 76 -2.05 -12.40 -4.37
C TRP A 76 -2.37 -11.53 -5.59
N LEU A 77 -2.16 -10.21 -5.48
CA LEU A 77 -2.40 -9.29 -6.60
C LEU A 77 -1.52 -9.63 -7.80
N ARG A 78 -0.27 -10.00 -7.58
CA ARG A 78 0.61 -10.43 -8.68
C ARG A 78 0.04 -11.66 -9.37
N GLN A 79 -0.51 -12.61 -8.61
CA GLN A 79 -1.16 -13.79 -9.19
C GLN A 79 -2.39 -13.42 -10.02
N MET A 80 -3.04 -12.31 -9.66
CA MET A 80 -4.23 -11.82 -10.36
C MET A 80 -3.87 -10.84 -11.48
N GLY A 81 -2.61 -10.75 -11.88
CA GLY A 81 -2.20 -9.95 -13.01
C GLY A 81 -1.93 -8.47 -12.70
N ARG A 82 -1.81 -8.11 -11.43
CA ARG A 82 -1.48 -6.73 -11.04
C ARG A 82 0.01 -6.60 -10.78
N ASN A 83 0.56 -5.42 -11.06
CA ASN A 83 1.96 -5.10 -10.81
C ASN A 83 2.09 -4.56 -9.39
N ALA A 84 2.17 -5.45 -8.41
CA ALA A 84 2.08 -5.08 -6.99
C ALA A 84 3.33 -5.48 -6.20
N VAL A 85 3.74 -4.58 -5.31
CA VAL A 85 4.78 -4.83 -4.32
C VAL A 85 4.26 -4.36 -2.96
N SER A 86 4.91 -4.77 -1.88
CA SER A 86 4.53 -4.39 -0.51
C SER A 86 5.49 -3.34 0.04
N LEU A 87 4.96 -2.38 0.81
CA LEU A 87 5.80 -1.43 1.54
C LEU A 87 6.44 -2.15 2.72
N ARG A 88 7.76 -2.31 2.67
CA ARG A 88 8.53 -2.97 3.73
C ARG A 88 8.40 -2.18 5.02
N GLY A 89 8.07 -2.89 6.11
CA GLY A 89 7.91 -2.26 7.41
C GLY A 89 6.61 -1.50 7.59
N GLY A 90 5.83 -1.36 6.54
CA GLY A 90 4.50 -0.76 6.58
C GLY A 90 4.47 0.68 7.07
N LEU A 91 3.30 1.09 7.58
CA LEU A 91 3.11 2.43 8.09
C LEU A 91 3.99 2.71 9.31
N ASP A 92 4.29 1.69 10.12
CA ASP A 92 5.16 1.86 11.29
C ASP A 92 6.54 2.40 10.87
N GLN A 93 7.15 1.79 9.85
CA GLN A 93 8.45 2.25 9.37
C GLN A 93 8.35 3.62 8.70
N TRP A 94 7.28 3.86 7.94
CA TRP A 94 7.03 5.15 7.31
C TRP A 94 7.01 6.27 8.36
N LYS A 95 6.29 6.05 9.46
CA LYS A 95 6.19 7.03 10.54
C LYS A 95 7.51 7.16 11.32
N ALA A 96 8.23 6.05 11.52
CA ALA A 96 9.50 6.07 12.24
C ALA A 96 10.54 6.93 11.50
N LEU A 97 10.44 7.03 10.19
CA LEU A 97 11.32 7.87 9.38
C LEU A 97 10.83 9.33 9.30
N GLY A 98 9.75 9.65 9.99
CA GLY A 98 9.22 11.02 9.98
C GLY A 98 8.48 11.39 8.70
N LEU A 99 8.09 10.40 7.89
CA LEU A 99 7.40 10.68 6.64
C LEU A 99 5.94 11.02 6.91
N PRO A 100 5.31 11.87 6.06
CA PRO A 100 4.00 12.45 6.38
C PRO A 100 2.86 11.44 6.31
N VAL A 101 1.92 11.59 7.25
CA VAL A 101 0.66 10.85 7.24
C VAL A 101 -0.50 11.83 7.25
N ALA A 102 -1.58 11.47 6.56
CA ALA A 102 -2.83 12.23 6.58
C ALA A 102 -3.76 11.64 7.64
N ARG A 103 -4.62 12.49 8.20
CA ARG A 103 -5.59 12.05 9.18
C ARG A 103 -7.01 12.44 8.79
#